data_0023181257cd776d1e488715e0ac5739
#
_entry.id   0023181257cd776d1e488715e0ac5739
#
_cell.length_a   1.000
_cell.length_b   1.000
_cell.length_c   1.000
_cell.angle_alpha   90.00
_cell.angle_beta   90.00
_cell.angle_gamma   90.00
#
_symmetry.space_group_name_H-M   'P 1'
#
loop_
_entity.id
_entity.type
_entity.pdbx_description
1 polymer ?
#
loop_
_entity_poly.entity_id
_entity_poly.type
_entity_poly.pdbx_seq_one_letter_code
_entity_poly.pdbx_strand_id
1 'polypeptide(L)'
;LANIPELKERRSISRSGLSVITLVFDDDADIYWVRSQVSQMLTQVEKDLPKNVETEMGPIATGLGEIYHYTVRAEKGYEHKYSLTQLRTIQDWIVRKQLSGTPGVAEVSGWGGYVKQYEVAINTDKLNASNLTVSEVFDALEKNNANTGGSYIEENSNQYFIRGIGVVKSLEDVANIAVKTVNGTPIKIGDVAKVQLGHATRFGAVTRNGEGEVVAGIAIMLKGENFQEVIRNVKLRIEQIQKSLPEGVVIEPFIDRTNLVDRVEGTIARNLIEGGLIVIFVLIIFLGNWRAGLVVASVIPLSMLFAFGMMKTFGIDGNLMSLGAIDFGMIVDSAVIIVEAVVAHLGVKSIERKARISADTPIRFSQA
;
A
#
# COMPACT_ATOMS: atom_id res chain seq x y z
N LEU A 1 -11.82 -1.91 -25.98
CA LEU A 1 -11.55 -2.71 -24.76
C LEU A 1 -12.49 -3.93 -24.58
N ALA A 2 -13.49 -4.14 -25.46
CA ALA A 2 -14.46 -5.24 -25.29
C ALA A 2 -13.93 -6.63 -25.72
N ASN A 3 -12.89 -6.67 -26.54
CA ASN A 3 -12.38 -7.91 -27.16
C ASN A 3 -11.08 -8.39 -26.50
N ILE A 4 -10.85 -8.06 -25.23
CA ILE A 4 -9.68 -8.57 -24.49
C ILE A 4 -10.04 -9.96 -23.98
N PRO A 5 -9.20 -10.98 -24.22
CA PRO A 5 -9.42 -12.33 -23.69
C PRO A 5 -9.52 -12.32 -22.15
N GLU A 6 -10.22 -13.30 -21.59
CA GLU A 6 -10.41 -13.48 -20.13
C GLU A 6 -11.17 -12.33 -19.44
N LEU A 7 -11.76 -11.38 -20.21
CA LEU A 7 -12.55 -10.28 -19.69
C LEU A 7 -13.96 -10.79 -19.30
N LYS A 8 -14.27 -10.80 -17.99
CA LYS A 8 -15.60 -11.16 -17.46
C LYS A 8 -16.59 -9.99 -17.50
N GLU A 9 -16.13 -8.81 -17.09
CA GLU A 9 -17.00 -7.67 -16.93
C GLU A 9 -16.27 -6.36 -17.25
N ARG A 10 -17.03 -5.42 -17.80
CA ARG A 10 -16.58 -4.05 -18.06
C ARG A 10 -17.60 -3.07 -17.48
N ARG A 11 -17.15 -2.22 -16.58
CA ARG A 11 -17.96 -1.12 -16.02
C ARG A 11 -17.34 0.21 -16.41
N SER A 12 -18.17 1.21 -16.65
CA SER A 12 -17.66 2.56 -16.87
C SER A 12 -18.49 3.58 -16.10
N ILE A 13 -17.80 4.57 -15.55
CA ILE A 13 -18.41 5.72 -14.87
C ILE A 13 -17.79 6.95 -15.51
N SER A 14 -18.62 7.79 -16.08
CA SER A 14 -18.18 9.04 -16.71
C SER A 14 -18.86 10.23 -16.04
N ARG A 15 -18.07 11.25 -15.76
CA ARG A 15 -18.51 12.54 -15.25
C ARG A 15 -17.72 13.64 -15.95
N SER A 16 -18.06 14.91 -15.74
CA SER A 16 -17.32 16.02 -16.34
C SER A 16 -15.82 15.95 -16.00
N GLY A 17 -14.99 15.87 -17.03
CA GLY A 17 -13.52 15.83 -16.91
C GLY A 17 -12.92 14.48 -16.51
N LEU A 18 -13.72 13.42 -16.30
CA LEU A 18 -13.18 12.11 -15.91
C LEU A 18 -14.05 10.96 -16.42
N SER A 19 -13.44 9.96 -17.04
CA SER A 19 -14.05 8.67 -17.34
C SER A 19 -13.21 7.54 -16.76
N VAL A 20 -13.80 6.73 -15.88
CA VAL A 20 -13.15 5.57 -15.25
C VAL A 20 -13.75 4.31 -15.85
N ILE A 21 -12.89 3.45 -16.40
CA ILE A 21 -13.27 2.15 -16.94
C ILE A 21 -12.65 1.07 -16.07
N THR A 22 -13.50 0.25 -15.44
CA THR A 22 -13.09 -0.90 -14.65
C THR A 22 -13.25 -2.17 -15.48
N LEU A 23 -12.18 -2.92 -15.63
CA LEU A 23 -12.14 -4.21 -16.30
C LEU A 23 -11.96 -5.31 -15.26
N VAL A 24 -12.85 -6.30 -15.27
CA VAL A 24 -12.79 -7.45 -14.38
C VAL A 24 -12.44 -8.67 -15.22
N PHE A 25 -11.37 -9.35 -14.88
CA PHE A 25 -10.86 -10.54 -15.56
C PHE A 25 -11.12 -11.79 -14.73
N ASP A 26 -10.83 -12.96 -15.29
CA ASP A 26 -10.85 -14.23 -14.59
C ASP A 26 -9.87 -14.21 -13.40
N ASP A 27 -10.16 -14.99 -12.35
CA ASP A 27 -9.37 -14.97 -11.11
C ASP A 27 -7.96 -15.54 -11.28
N ASP A 28 -7.77 -16.45 -12.26
CA ASP A 28 -6.54 -17.08 -12.67
C ASP A 28 -5.79 -16.35 -13.79
N ALA A 29 -6.35 -15.25 -14.31
CA ALA A 29 -5.72 -14.44 -15.32
C ALA A 29 -4.40 -13.79 -14.83
N ASP A 30 -3.34 -13.87 -15.65
CA ASP A 30 -2.08 -13.20 -15.36
C ASP A 30 -2.25 -11.67 -15.48
N ILE A 31 -2.16 -10.99 -14.34
CA ILE A 31 -2.34 -9.53 -14.24
C ILE A 31 -1.38 -8.76 -15.14
N TYR A 32 -0.15 -9.22 -15.34
CA TYR A 32 0.84 -8.54 -16.17
C TYR A 32 0.51 -8.71 -17.65
N TRP A 33 0.07 -9.88 -18.04
CA TRP A 33 -0.36 -10.16 -19.40
C TRP A 33 -1.61 -9.35 -19.77
N VAL A 34 -2.67 -9.38 -18.95
CA VAL A 34 -3.89 -8.62 -19.24
C VAL A 34 -3.62 -7.11 -19.28
N ARG A 35 -2.75 -6.60 -18.41
CA ARG A 35 -2.34 -5.19 -18.44
C ARG A 35 -1.61 -4.83 -19.75
N SER A 36 -0.76 -5.72 -20.23
CA SER A 36 -0.11 -5.54 -21.52
C SER A 36 -1.12 -5.44 -22.67
N GLN A 37 -2.14 -6.33 -22.68
CA GLN A 37 -3.23 -6.28 -23.66
C GLN A 37 -4.02 -4.97 -23.57
N VAL A 38 -4.38 -4.53 -22.34
CA VAL A 38 -5.06 -3.24 -22.12
C VAL A 38 -4.21 -2.08 -22.64
N SER A 39 -2.90 -2.06 -22.34
CA SER A 39 -1.99 -1.01 -22.80
C SER A 39 -1.92 -0.92 -24.33
N GLN A 40 -1.83 -2.05 -25.01
CA GLN A 40 -1.82 -2.10 -26.48
C GLN A 40 -3.13 -1.54 -27.06
N MET A 41 -4.27 -1.91 -26.48
CA MET A 41 -5.58 -1.40 -26.89
C MET A 41 -5.72 0.10 -26.63
N LEU A 42 -5.22 0.61 -25.49
CA LEU A 42 -5.23 2.05 -25.17
C LEU A 42 -4.45 2.83 -26.21
N THR A 43 -3.25 2.37 -26.58
CA THR A 43 -2.43 3.03 -27.62
C THR A 43 -3.14 3.11 -28.98
N GLN A 44 -4.00 2.14 -29.29
CA GLN A 44 -4.81 2.19 -30.51
C GLN A 44 -5.95 3.21 -30.39
N VAL A 45 -6.65 3.21 -29.24
CA VAL A 45 -7.80 4.07 -28.98
C VAL A 45 -7.40 5.53 -28.79
N GLU A 46 -6.21 5.82 -28.29
CA GLU A 46 -5.70 7.19 -28.11
C GLU A 46 -5.76 8.03 -29.38
N LYS A 47 -5.61 7.40 -30.56
CA LYS A 47 -5.68 8.09 -31.87
C LYS A 47 -7.10 8.56 -32.20
N ASP A 48 -8.10 7.91 -31.62
CA ASP A 48 -9.52 8.20 -31.84
C ASP A 48 -10.12 9.11 -30.77
N LEU A 49 -9.34 9.38 -29.68
CA LEU A 49 -9.76 10.27 -28.60
C LEU A 49 -9.53 11.75 -28.99
N PRO A 50 -10.31 12.67 -28.40
CA PRO A 50 -10.04 14.10 -28.51
C PRO A 50 -8.63 14.44 -28.01
N LYS A 51 -7.96 15.41 -28.66
CA LYS A 51 -6.55 15.78 -28.40
C LYS A 51 -6.22 16.13 -26.94
N ASN A 52 -7.24 16.48 -26.15
CA ASN A 52 -7.07 16.90 -24.74
C ASN A 52 -7.44 15.80 -23.73
N VAL A 53 -7.54 14.54 -24.18
CA VAL A 53 -7.84 13.39 -23.31
C VAL A 53 -6.58 12.56 -23.17
N GLU A 54 -6.11 12.44 -21.94
CA GLU A 54 -5.01 11.56 -21.58
C GLU A 54 -5.57 10.26 -21.02
N THR A 55 -4.94 9.13 -21.36
CA THR A 55 -5.29 7.82 -20.84
C THR A 55 -4.25 7.35 -19.84
N GLU A 56 -4.68 6.89 -18.67
CA GLU A 56 -3.81 6.35 -17.63
C GLU A 56 -4.36 5.03 -17.11
N MET A 57 -3.49 4.06 -16.88
CA MET A 57 -3.84 2.83 -16.19
C MET A 57 -3.53 2.95 -14.68
N GLY A 58 -4.51 2.60 -13.86
CA GLY A 58 -4.30 2.50 -12.42
C GLY A 58 -3.16 1.54 -12.03
N PRO A 59 -2.65 1.61 -10.80
CA PRO A 59 -1.55 0.76 -10.31
C PRO A 59 -1.95 -0.72 -10.23
N ILE A 60 -0.96 -1.61 -10.16
CA ILE A 60 -1.16 -3.05 -9.90
C ILE A 60 -1.43 -3.22 -8.40
N ALA A 61 -2.61 -2.82 -7.98
CA ALA A 61 -3.02 -2.86 -6.59
C ALA A 61 -4.51 -3.18 -6.45
N THR A 62 -4.92 -3.54 -5.26
CA THR A 62 -6.33 -3.69 -4.87
C THR A 62 -6.65 -2.74 -3.73
N GLY A 63 -7.93 -2.52 -3.42
CA GLY A 63 -8.31 -1.72 -2.24
C GLY A 63 -7.76 -2.29 -0.92
N LEU A 64 -7.44 -3.58 -0.87
CA LEU A 64 -6.74 -4.19 0.26
C LEU A 64 -5.25 -3.83 0.32
N GLY A 65 -4.70 -3.29 -0.77
CA GLY A 65 -3.31 -2.84 -0.86
C GLY A 65 -3.01 -1.52 -0.16
N GLU A 66 -3.99 -0.79 0.33
CA GLU A 66 -3.79 0.38 1.16
C GLU A 66 -3.30 -0.04 2.55
N ILE A 67 -1.98 -0.17 2.70
CA ILE A 67 -1.36 -0.81 3.87
C ILE A 67 -0.90 0.18 4.94
N TYR A 68 -0.57 1.41 4.54
CA TYR A 68 -0.01 2.40 5.44
C TYR A 68 -0.50 3.81 5.11
N HIS A 69 -1.23 4.42 6.05
CA HIS A 69 -1.74 5.78 5.93
C HIS A 69 -1.04 6.68 6.94
N TYR A 70 -0.61 7.83 6.49
CA TYR A 70 0.14 8.78 7.30
C TYR A 70 -0.30 10.23 7.03
N THR A 71 0.00 11.10 7.96
CA THR A 71 -0.15 12.55 7.80
C THR A 71 1.21 13.21 7.69
N VAL A 72 1.30 14.27 6.88
CA VAL A 72 2.42 15.20 6.83
C VAL A 72 1.95 16.50 7.46
N ARG A 73 2.53 16.85 8.59
CA ARG A 73 2.10 18.00 9.37
C ARG A 73 3.27 18.75 9.99
N ALA A 74 3.02 19.98 10.43
CA ALA A 74 3.96 20.70 11.27
C ALA A 74 3.92 20.13 12.71
N GLU A 75 5.07 20.05 13.35
CA GLU A 75 5.17 19.78 14.79
C GLU A 75 4.54 20.91 15.61
N LYS A 76 4.22 20.60 16.85
CA LYS A 76 3.68 21.58 17.81
C LYS A 76 4.68 22.72 17.99
N GLY A 77 4.22 23.95 17.71
CA GLY A 77 5.06 25.15 17.72
C GLY A 77 5.57 25.62 16.35
N TYR A 78 5.44 24.77 15.31
CA TYR A 78 5.82 25.11 13.94
C TYR A 78 4.62 25.31 13.00
N GLU A 79 3.39 25.28 13.52
CA GLU A 79 2.15 25.35 12.72
C GLU A 79 2.06 26.63 11.90
N HIS A 80 2.59 27.74 12.45
CA HIS A 80 2.62 29.04 11.77
C HIS A 80 3.62 29.12 10.62
N LYS A 81 4.59 28.18 10.55
CA LYS A 81 5.67 28.19 9.56
C LYS A 81 5.25 27.53 8.24
N TYR A 82 4.26 26.64 8.28
CA TYR A 82 3.87 25.84 7.11
C TYR A 82 2.38 25.93 6.82
N SER A 83 2.03 26.44 5.64
CA SER A 83 0.66 26.38 5.12
C SER A 83 0.33 24.98 4.61
N LEU A 84 -0.97 24.67 4.48
CA LEU A 84 -1.42 23.40 3.87
C LEU A 84 -0.90 23.20 2.44
N THR A 85 -0.70 24.28 1.68
CA THR A 85 -0.08 24.25 0.34
C THR A 85 1.37 23.82 0.41
N GLN A 86 2.12 24.30 1.38
CA GLN A 86 3.53 23.92 1.56
C GLN A 86 3.65 22.49 2.03
N LEU A 87 2.84 22.05 3.01
CA LEU A 87 2.81 20.65 3.46
C LEU A 87 2.41 19.71 2.32
N ARG A 88 1.45 20.10 1.48
CA ARG A 88 1.08 19.33 0.29
C ARG A 88 2.23 19.25 -0.74
N THR A 89 2.94 20.34 -0.92
CA THR A 89 4.12 20.35 -1.79
C THR A 89 5.22 19.42 -1.26
N ILE A 90 5.46 19.40 0.05
CA ILE A 90 6.40 18.47 0.69
C ILE A 90 5.94 17.03 0.48
N GLN A 91 4.65 16.75 0.68
CA GLN A 91 4.09 15.41 0.43
C GLN A 91 4.32 14.96 -1.00
N ASP A 92 3.98 15.77 -2.00
CA ASP A 92 3.98 15.35 -3.41
C ASP A 92 5.40 15.30 -3.99
N TRP A 93 6.30 16.19 -3.58
CA TRP A 93 7.63 16.34 -4.19
C TRP A 93 8.77 15.71 -3.40
N ILE A 94 8.62 15.53 -2.09
CA ILE A 94 9.65 14.92 -1.24
C ILE A 94 9.20 13.53 -0.79
N VAL A 95 8.10 13.45 -0.04
CA VAL A 95 7.67 12.20 0.59
C VAL A 95 7.24 11.17 -0.45
N ARG A 96 6.29 11.54 -1.33
CA ARG A 96 5.77 10.66 -2.38
C ARG A 96 6.89 10.12 -3.27
N LYS A 97 7.77 10.98 -3.77
CA LYS A 97 8.87 10.57 -4.66
C LYS A 97 9.83 9.58 -4.01
N GLN A 98 10.15 9.79 -2.75
CA GLN A 98 11.06 8.90 -2.03
C GLN A 98 10.40 7.59 -1.63
N LEU A 99 9.12 7.61 -1.23
CA LEU A 99 8.37 6.39 -0.89
C LEU A 99 8.04 5.53 -2.10
N SER A 100 7.73 6.11 -3.26
CA SER A 100 7.42 5.36 -4.48
C SER A 100 8.58 4.45 -4.96
N GLY A 101 9.82 4.71 -4.51
CA GLY A 101 10.97 3.84 -4.77
C GLY A 101 11.16 2.69 -3.77
N THR A 102 10.21 2.48 -2.86
CA THR A 102 10.30 1.43 -1.84
C THR A 102 9.87 0.08 -2.43
N PRO A 103 10.65 -1.01 -2.24
CA PRO A 103 10.28 -2.33 -2.73
C PRO A 103 8.90 -2.76 -2.23
N GLY A 104 8.07 -3.27 -3.14
CA GLY A 104 6.71 -3.72 -2.86
C GLY A 104 5.64 -2.62 -2.83
N VAL A 105 6.01 -1.34 -2.96
CA VAL A 105 5.07 -0.22 -3.09
C VAL A 105 4.67 -0.04 -4.55
N ALA A 106 3.38 -0.10 -4.85
CA ALA A 106 2.80 0.12 -6.17
C ALA A 106 2.64 1.62 -6.45
N GLU A 107 2.12 2.35 -5.49
CA GLU A 107 1.82 3.77 -5.60
C GLU A 107 1.81 4.44 -4.23
N VAL A 108 2.09 5.73 -4.23
CA VAL A 108 1.89 6.60 -3.07
C VAL A 108 1.02 7.77 -3.51
N SER A 109 -0.18 7.87 -2.96
CA SER A 109 -1.10 8.97 -3.26
C SER A 109 -1.12 9.99 -2.14
N GLY A 110 -1.38 11.27 -2.51
CA GLY A 110 -1.47 12.38 -1.56
C GLY A 110 -2.89 12.91 -1.48
N TRP A 111 -3.39 13.17 -0.26
CA TRP A 111 -4.75 13.63 0.01
C TRP A 111 -4.74 14.87 0.92
N GLY A 112 -5.77 15.70 0.80
CA GLY A 112 -5.86 16.93 1.58
C GLY A 112 -4.86 18.01 1.16
N GLY A 113 -4.92 19.16 1.81
CA GLY A 113 -4.14 20.34 1.46
C GLY A 113 -4.46 20.91 0.09
N TYR A 114 -3.65 21.86 -0.35
CA TYR A 114 -3.83 22.57 -1.62
C TYR A 114 -2.66 22.28 -2.56
N VAL A 115 -2.97 21.72 -3.75
CA VAL A 115 -1.96 21.52 -4.80
C VAL A 115 -1.58 22.86 -5.39
N LYS A 116 -0.32 23.26 -5.19
CA LYS A 116 0.22 24.54 -5.68
C LYS A 116 0.20 24.61 -7.19
N GLN A 117 -0.28 25.72 -7.74
CA GLN A 117 -0.27 26.03 -9.17
C GLN A 117 0.20 27.46 -9.43
N TYR A 118 0.75 27.69 -10.63
CA TYR A 118 0.84 29.02 -11.20
C TYR A 118 -0.53 29.35 -11.82
N GLU A 119 -1.14 30.39 -11.33
CA GLU A 119 -2.47 30.83 -11.74
C GLU A 119 -2.37 32.09 -12.57
N VAL A 120 -2.96 32.06 -13.76
CA VAL A 120 -3.12 33.22 -14.64
C VAL A 120 -4.59 33.63 -14.59
N ALA A 121 -4.94 34.50 -13.64
CA ALA A 121 -6.29 34.99 -13.46
C ALA A 121 -6.58 36.09 -14.50
N ILE A 122 -7.27 35.73 -15.59
CA ILE A 122 -7.57 36.64 -16.71
C ILE A 122 -8.56 37.71 -16.28
N ASN A 123 -8.25 38.97 -16.59
CA ASN A 123 -9.17 40.08 -16.50
C ASN A 123 -9.89 40.26 -17.83
N THR A 124 -11.17 39.93 -17.89
CA THR A 124 -11.99 39.95 -19.11
C THR A 124 -12.09 41.34 -19.75
N ASP A 125 -12.14 42.41 -18.96
CA ASP A 125 -12.24 43.76 -19.46
C ASP A 125 -10.95 44.19 -20.16
N LYS A 126 -9.81 43.90 -19.55
CA LYS A 126 -8.49 44.17 -20.14
C LYS A 126 -8.24 43.30 -21.38
N LEU A 127 -8.69 42.04 -21.36
CA LEU A 127 -8.58 41.13 -22.47
C LEU A 127 -9.36 41.68 -23.68
N ASN A 128 -10.62 42.10 -23.47
CA ASN A 128 -11.48 42.68 -24.50
C ASN A 128 -10.92 44.01 -24.98
N ALA A 129 -10.45 44.88 -24.11
CA ALA A 129 -9.84 46.17 -24.48
C ALA A 129 -8.58 46.00 -25.36
N SER A 130 -7.87 44.88 -25.16
CA SER A 130 -6.69 44.52 -25.95
C SER A 130 -7.03 43.73 -27.24
N ASN A 131 -8.30 43.49 -27.50
CA ASN A 131 -8.80 42.68 -28.63
C ASN A 131 -8.11 41.31 -28.68
N LEU A 132 -8.01 40.64 -27.50
CA LEU A 132 -7.45 39.30 -27.30
C LEU A 132 -8.53 38.32 -26.89
N THR A 133 -8.32 37.05 -27.26
CA THR A 133 -9.14 35.94 -26.82
C THR A 133 -8.44 35.11 -25.75
N VAL A 134 -9.20 34.36 -24.98
CA VAL A 134 -8.64 33.41 -23.97
C VAL A 134 -7.76 32.37 -24.64
N SER A 135 -8.13 31.93 -25.87
CA SER A 135 -7.35 30.97 -26.64
C SER A 135 -5.96 31.50 -27.00
N GLU A 136 -5.86 32.80 -27.40
CA GLU A 136 -4.56 33.42 -27.73
C GLU A 136 -3.64 33.47 -26.49
N VAL A 137 -4.19 33.70 -25.29
CA VAL A 137 -3.43 33.64 -24.03
C VAL A 137 -2.97 32.22 -23.74
N PHE A 138 -3.85 31.23 -23.91
CA PHE A 138 -3.51 29.82 -23.71
C PHE A 138 -2.41 29.35 -24.67
N ASP A 139 -2.54 29.67 -25.96
CA ASP A 139 -1.54 29.35 -27.00
C ASP A 139 -0.19 29.99 -26.68
N ALA A 140 -0.20 31.22 -26.16
CA ALA A 140 1.03 31.91 -25.77
C ALA A 140 1.72 31.23 -24.60
N LEU A 141 0.96 30.78 -23.59
CA LEU A 141 1.49 30.03 -22.43
C LEU A 141 2.11 28.70 -22.88
N GLU A 142 1.41 27.95 -23.74
CA GLU A 142 1.87 26.66 -24.23
C GLU A 142 3.17 26.79 -25.05
N LYS A 143 3.24 27.75 -25.95
CA LYS A 143 4.40 27.97 -26.84
C LYS A 143 5.64 28.53 -26.12
N ASN A 144 5.46 29.25 -25.02
CA ASN A 144 6.55 29.92 -24.29
C ASN A 144 6.99 29.19 -23.00
N ASN A 145 6.69 27.92 -22.87
CA ASN A 145 7.14 27.09 -21.74
C ASN A 145 7.86 25.83 -22.22
N ALA A 146 8.77 25.95 -23.15
CA ALA A 146 9.54 24.83 -23.67
C ALA A 146 11.02 25.20 -23.90
N ASN A 147 11.89 24.26 -23.64
CA ASN A 147 13.29 24.37 -24.06
C ASN A 147 13.41 23.94 -25.53
N THR A 148 14.17 24.67 -26.30
CA THR A 148 14.51 24.31 -27.67
C THR A 148 15.97 23.91 -27.79
N GLY A 149 16.24 22.79 -28.48
CA GLY A 149 17.58 22.45 -28.93
C GLY A 149 17.92 23.25 -30.18
N GLY A 150 19.11 23.78 -30.24
CA GLY A 150 19.65 24.41 -31.45
C GLY A 150 20.70 23.52 -32.10
N SER A 151 21.25 24.00 -33.20
CA SER A 151 22.44 23.44 -33.83
C SER A 151 23.68 23.73 -32.99
N TYR A 152 24.84 23.38 -33.44
CA TYR A 152 26.11 23.75 -32.83
C TYR A 152 26.85 24.78 -33.74
N ILE A 153 27.74 25.55 -33.10
CA ILE A 153 28.68 26.42 -33.76
C ILE A 153 30.07 25.80 -33.62
N GLU A 154 30.77 25.69 -34.74
CA GLU A 154 32.17 25.25 -34.74
C GLU A 154 33.10 26.46 -34.71
N GLU A 155 33.93 26.54 -33.69
CA GLU A 155 34.98 27.57 -33.57
C GLU A 155 36.27 26.96 -33.02
N ASN A 156 37.38 27.14 -33.75
CA ASN A 156 38.70 26.65 -33.33
C ASN A 156 38.75 25.15 -32.92
N SER A 157 38.13 24.28 -33.76
CA SER A 157 37.99 22.82 -33.50
C SER A 157 37.15 22.43 -32.29
N ASN A 158 36.45 23.36 -31.67
CA ASN A 158 35.48 23.11 -30.60
C ASN A 158 34.05 23.25 -31.12
N GLN A 159 33.16 22.40 -30.65
CA GLN A 159 31.72 22.48 -30.92
C GLN A 159 30.98 23.09 -29.75
N TYR A 160 30.26 24.18 -29.96
CA TYR A 160 29.43 24.86 -28.96
C TYR A 160 27.97 24.59 -29.25
N PHE A 161 27.30 23.84 -28.39
CA PHE A 161 25.89 23.53 -28.54
C PHE A 161 25.02 24.72 -28.15
N ILE A 162 24.12 25.13 -29.05
CA ILE A 162 23.14 26.18 -28.77
C ILE A 162 21.96 25.55 -28.05
N ARG A 163 21.61 26.11 -26.89
CA ARG A 163 20.45 25.69 -26.10
C ARG A 163 19.57 26.88 -25.79
N GLY A 164 18.34 26.87 -26.30
CA GLY A 164 17.31 27.82 -25.93
C GLY A 164 16.65 27.40 -24.61
N ILE A 165 16.78 28.23 -23.57
CA ILE A 165 16.13 27.99 -22.28
C ILE A 165 14.86 28.84 -22.27
N GLY A 166 13.71 28.18 -22.48
CA GLY A 166 12.39 28.83 -22.52
C GLY A 166 11.41 28.37 -21.44
N VAL A 167 11.83 27.46 -20.55
CA VAL A 167 10.98 27.02 -19.42
C VAL A 167 10.88 28.12 -18.39
N VAL A 168 9.65 28.50 -18.03
CA VAL A 168 9.35 29.50 -17.01
C VAL A 168 9.81 29.02 -15.61
N LYS A 169 10.41 29.90 -14.83
CA LYS A 169 10.93 29.61 -13.48
C LYS A 169 10.26 30.46 -12.40
N SER A 170 9.68 31.57 -12.78
CA SER A 170 9.09 32.54 -11.85
C SER A 170 7.72 33.03 -12.34
N LEU A 171 6.96 33.67 -11.44
CA LEU A 171 5.72 34.35 -11.79
C LEU A 171 5.97 35.49 -12.78
N GLU A 172 7.12 36.13 -12.64
CA GLU A 172 7.52 37.24 -13.51
C GLU A 172 7.81 36.76 -14.94
N ASP A 173 8.43 35.59 -15.11
CA ASP A 173 8.64 34.99 -16.43
C ASP A 173 7.30 34.76 -17.12
N VAL A 174 6.30 34.22 -16.41
CA VAL A 174 4.95 34.01 -16.94
C VAL A 174 4.29 35.35 -17.29
N ALA A 175 4.38 36.34 -16.42
CA ALA A 175 3.80 37.68 -16.65
C ALA A 175 4.43 38.36 -17.88
N ASN A 176 5.70 38.11 -18.16
CA ASN A 176 6.43 38.70 -19.29
C ASN A 176 6.23 37.98 -20.62
N ILE A 177 5.53 36.86 -20.69
CA ILE A 177 5.21 36.20 -21.96
C ILE A 177 4.38 37.14 -22.83
N ALA A 178 4.83 37.36 -24.05
CA ALA A 178 4.11 38.15 -25.05
C ALA A 178 3.00 37.30 -25.71
N VAL A 179 1.76 37.78 -25.64
CA VAL A 179 0.59 37.13 -26.26
C VAL A 179 0.49 37.56 -27.73
N LYS A 180 0.60 38.90 -28.00
CA LYS A 180 0.44 39.48 -29.32
C LYS A 180 1.22 40.78 -29.42
N THR A 181 1.69 41.09 -30.60
CA THR A 181 2.31 42.39 -30.87
C THR A 181 1.36 43.25 -31.70
N VAL A 182 1.03 44.45 -31.22
CA VAL A 182 0.16 45.41 -31.87
C VAL A 182 0.96 46.70 -32.08
N ASN A 183 1.07 47.14 -33.31
CA ASN A 183 1.83 48.35 -33.71
C ASN A 183 3.28 48.38 -33.14
N GLY A 184 3.96 47.23 -33.14
CA GLY A 184 5.32 47.12 -32.61
C GLY A 184 5.43 46.97 -31.07
N THR A 185 4.33 47.09 -30.34
CA THR A 185 4.29 46.95 -28.89
C THR A 185 3.75 45.58 -28.49
N PRO A 186 4.53 44.75 -27.75
CA PRO A 186 4.04 43.48 -27.27
C PRO A 186 3.04 43.65 -26.12
N ILE A 187 1.90 43.01 -26.20
CA ILE A 187 0.93 42.83 -25.11
C ILE A 187 1.33 41.57 -24.36
N LYS A 188 1.64 41.71 -23.07
CA LYS A 188 2.10 40.62 -22.22
C LYS A 188 0.94 40.02 -21.43
N ILE A 189 1.13 38.81 -20.91
CA ILE A 189 0.16 38.16 -20.00
C ILE A 189 -0.14 39.05 -18.79
N GLY A 190 0.88 39.67 -18.18
CA GLY A 190 0.73 40.58 -17.04
C GLY A 190 -0.13 41.81 -17.30
N ASP A 191 -0.31 42.22 -18.58
CA ASP A 191 -1.17 43.35 -18.97
C ASP A 191 -2.66 42.99 -18.91
N VAL A 192 -3.00 41.73 -19.20
CA VAL A 192 -4.39 41.23 -19.32
C VAL A 192 -4.79 40.24 -18.26
N ALA A 193 -3.84 39.80 -17.44
CA ALA A 193 -4.09 38.83 -16.35
C ALA A 193 -3.25 39.15 -15.11
N LYS A 194 -3.70 38.66 -13.95
CA LYS A 194 -2.91 38.62 -12.72
C LYS A 194 -2.24 37.26 -12.61
N VAL A 195 -0.91 37.26 -12.62
CA VAL A 195 -0.12 36.03 -12.41
C VAL A 195 0.19 35.91 -10.93
N GLN A 196 -0.23 34.81 -10.33
CA GLN A 196 -0.06 34.56 -8.89
C GLN A 196 0.14 33.08 -8.59
N LEU A 197 0.52 32.74 -7.35
CA LEU A 197 0.43 31.37 -6.85
C LEU A 197 -1.01 31.13 -6.41
N GLY A 198 -1.63 30.16 -7.02
CA GLY A 198 -2.94 29.65 -6.70
C GLY A 198 -2.91 28.18 -6.31
N HIS A 199 -4.04 27.55 -6.37
CA HIS A 199 -4.18 26.12 -6.12
C HIS A 199 -5.19 25.48 -7.07
N ALA A 200 -4.98 24.18 -7.34
CA ALA A 200 -5.94 23.39 -8.11
C ALA A 200 -7.29 23.33 -7.39
N THR A 201 -8.37 23.28 -8.18
CA THR A 201 -9.70 22.97 -7.64
C THR A 201 -9.66 21.63 -6.92
N ARG A 202 -10.06 21.62 -5.67
CA ARG A 202 -10.07 20.40 -4.87
C ARG A 202 -11.48 19.87 -4.67
N PHE A 203 -11.60 18.56 -4.59
CA PHE A 203 -12.87 17.85 -4.44
C PHE A 203 -13.04 17.22 -3.05
N GLY A 204 -12.07 17.40 -2.15
CA GLY A 204 -12.11 16.85 -0.81
C GLY A 204 -11.07 17.44 0.12
N ALA A 205 -11.18 17.11 1.39
CA ALA A 205 -10.25 17.49 2.45
C ALA A 205 -10.06 16.31 3.40
N VAL A 206 -8.94 16.29 4.11
CA VAL A 206 -8.66 15.33 5.19
C VAL A 206 -8.58 16.11 6.48
N THR A 207 -9.33 15.67 7.49
CA THR A 207 -9.30 16.26 8.83
C THR A 207 -8.78 15.23 9.84
N ARG A 208 -8.23 15.70 10.94
CA ARG A 208 -7.68 14.84 12.00
C ARG A 208 -8.13 15.33 13.37
N ASN A 209 -8.67 14.42 14.18
CA ASN A 209 -8.98 14.62 15.62
C ASN A 209 -9.76 15.90 15.98
N GLY A 210 -10.45 16.53 15.02
CA GLY A 210 -11.07 17.83 15.24
C GLY A 210 -10.10 19.03 15.29
N GLU A 211 -8.80 18.80 15.01
CA GLU A 211 -7.75 19.83 15.03
C GLU A 211 -7.69 20.66 13.73
N GLY A 212 -8.52 20.30 12.75
CA GLY A 212 -8.56 20.97 11.45
C GLY A 212 -8.10 20.09 10.29
N GLU A 213 -7.77 20.75 9.17
CA GLU A 213 -7.34 20.07 7.95
C GLU A 213 -5.86 19.69 8.01
N VAL A 214 -5.56 18.51 7.50
CA VAL A 214 -4.20 17.97 7.39
C VAL A 214 -3.92 17.47 5.97
N VAL A 215 -2.63 17.30 5.66
CA VAL A 215 -2.18 16.60 4.46
C VAL A 215 -1.93 15.15 4.82
N ALA A 216 -2.46 14.23 4.03
CA ALA A 216 -2.29 12.81 4.23
C ALA A 216 -1.65 12.14 3.00
N GLY A 217 -1.03 11.00 3.23
CA GLY A 217 -0.53 10.11 2.19
C GLY A 217 -0.94 8.68 2.46
N ILE A 218 -1.09 7.92 1.39
CA ILE A 218 -1.43 6.49 1.42
C ILE A 218 -0.39 5.75 0.60
N ALA A 219 0.29 4.79 1.22
CA ALA A 219 1.14 3.84 0.52
C ALA A 219 0.33 2.60 0.16
N ILE A 220 0.31 2.28 -1.12
CA ILE A 220 -0.43 1.18 -1.72
C ILE A 220 0.57 0.09 -2.14
N MET A 221 0.32 -1.13 -1.71
CA MET A 221 1.16 -2.29 -1.97
C MET A 221 0.86 -2.90 -3.35
N LEU A 222 1.88 -3.45 -4.00
CA LEU A 222 1.73 -4.30 -5.17
C LEU A 222 0.93 -5.56 -4.84
N LYS A 223 0.04 -5.97 -5.74
CA LYS A 223 -0.72 -7.22 -5.60
C LYS A 223 0.25 -8.42 -5.55
N GLY A 224 0.07 -9.28 -4.56
CA GLY A 224 0.88 -10.50 -4.38
C GLY A 224 2.11 -10.35 -3.48
N GLU A 225 2.44 -9.15 -3.05
CA GLU A 225 3.54 -8.93 -2.12
C GLU A 225 3.16 -9.26 -0.67
N ASN A 226 4.17 -9.51 0.16
CA ASN A 226 3.98 -9.69 1.60
C ASN A 226 3.81 -8.33 2.29
N PHE A 227 2.60 -8.03 2.78
CA PHE A 227 2.28 -6.74 3.36
C PHE A 227 3.12 -6.40 4.60
N GLN A 228 3.51 -7.37 5.45
CA GLN A 228 4.36 -7.13 6.63
C GLN A 228 5.75 -6.65 6.20
N GLU A 229 6.31 -7.28 5.18
CA GLU A 229 7.61 -6.89 4.62
C GLU A 229 7.55 -5.50 3.99
N VAL A 230 6.50 -5.23 3.18
CA VAL A 230 6.33 -3.93 2.54
C VAL A 230 6.13 -2.82 3.56
N ILE A 231 5.30 -3.03 4.60
CA ILE A 231 5.14 -2.02 5.67
C ILE A 231 6.46 -1.78 6.41
N ARG A 232 7.23 -2.82 6.70
CA ARG A 232 8.55 -2.67 7.31
C ARG A 232 9.47 -1.81 6.44
N ASN A 233 9.50 -2.06 5.14
CA ASN A 233 10.29 -1.28 4.18
C ASN A 233 9.82 0.18 4.13
N VAL A 234 8.49 0.42 4.12
CA VAL A 234 7.89 1.75 4.18
C VAL A 234 8.30 2.50 5.45
N LYS A 235 8.23 1.86 6.63
CA LYS A 235 8.63 2.45 7.91
C LYS A 235 10.10 2.86 7.91
N LEU A 236 10.99 1.96 7.50
CA LEU A 236 12.43 2.26 7.37
C LEU A 236 12.68 3.41 6.40
N ARG A 237 11.93 3.45 5.30
CA ARG A 237 12.04 4.53 4.33
C ARG A 237 11.55 5.86 4.89
N ILE A 238 10.46 5.87 5.66
CA ILE A 238 9.93 7.06 6.34
C ILE A 238 10.95 7.61 7.33
N GLU A 239 11.64 6.78 8.11
CA GLU A 239 12.70 7.21 9.01
C GLU A 239 13.86 7.92 8.27
N GLN A 240 14.18 7.46 7.06
CA GLN A 240 15.18 8.11 6.20
C GLN A 240 14.66 9.45 5.66
N ILE A 241 13.41 9.47 5.18
CA ILE A 241 12.75 10.66 4.66
C ILE A 241 12.65 11.75 5.74
N GLN A 242 12.29 11.37 6.96
CA GLN A 242 12.16 12.29 8.09
C GLN A 242 13.42 13.13 8.31
N LYS A 243 14.61 12.55 8.08
CA LYS A 243 15.90 13.26 8.19
C LYS A 243 16.13 14.30 7.09
N SER A 244 15.42 14.17 5.97
CA SER A 244 15.51 15.08 4.81
C SER A 244 14.40 16.12 4.75
N LEU A 245 13.42 16.04 5.66
CA LEU A 245 12.33 17.00 5.73
C LEU A 245 12.81 18.35 6.31
N PRO A 246 12.13 19.45 5.94
CA PRO A 246 12.36 20.74 6.58
C PRO A 246 12.10 20.64 8.09
N GLU A 247 12.81 21.49 8.86
CA GLU A 247 12.69 21.55 10.31
C GLU A 247 11.25 21.75 10.78
N GLY A 248 10.80 20.93 11.71
CA GLY A 248 9.45 21.00 12.27
C GLY A 248 8.37 20.37 11.39
N VAL A 249 8.70 19.61 10.33
CA VAL A 249 7.76 18.82 9.56
C VAL A 249 7.92 17.35 9.92
N VAL A 250 6.81 16.68 10.23
CA VAL A 250 6.78 15.26 10.63
C VAL A 250 5.81 14.44 9.80
N ILE A 251 6.20 13.18 9.61
CA ILE A 251 5.34 12.14 9.05
C ILE A 251 4.85 11.28 10.20
N GLU A 252 3.54 11.21 10.39
CA GLU A 252 2.92 10.47 11.49
C GLU A 252 1.89 9.48 10.96
N PRO A 253 2.05 8.17 11.24
CA PRO A 253 1.08 7.17 10.81
C PRO A 253 -0.22 7.31 11.61
N PHE A 254 -1.36 7.04 10.95
CA PHE A 254 -2.66 6.91 11.60
C PHE A 254 -3.37 5.59 11.28
N ILE A 255 -3.04 4.95 10.16
CA ILE A 255 -3.40 3.56 9.90
C ILE A 255 -2.13 2.80 9.56
N ASP A 256 -1.81 1.83 10.40
CA ASP A 256 -0.73 0.88 10.22
C ASP A 256 -1.31 -0.52 10.40
N ARG A 257 -1.42 -1.25 9.30
CA ARG A 257 -1.98 -2.61 9.34
C ARG A 257 -1.15 -3.59 10.14
N THR A 258 0.13 -3.35 10.34
CA THR A 258 0.98 -4.20 11.19
C THR A 258 0.40 -4.29 12.60
N ASN A 259 -0.06 -3.16 13.17
CA ASN A 259 -0.65 -3.15 14.51
C ASN A 259 -1.89 -4.05 14.64
N LEU A 260 -2.67 -4.19 13.58
CA LEU A 260 -3.82 -5.09 13.57
C LEU A 260 -3.36 -6.54 13.55
N VAL A 261 -2.41 -6.86 12.70
CA VAL A 261 -1.89 -8.23 12.53
C VAL A 261 -1.17 -8.69 13.78
N ASP A 262 -0.28 -7.88 14.36
CA ASP A 262 0.43 -8.17 15.60
C ASP A 262 -0.54 -8.47 16.75
N ARG A 263 -1.66 -7.72 16.84
CA ARG A 263 -2.71 -7.99 17.83
C ARG A 263 -3.42 -9.32 17.58
N VAL A 264 -3.74 -9.61 16.32
CA VAL A 264 -4.42 -10.87 15.96
C VAL A 264 -3.47 -12.05 16.17
N GLU A 265 -2.22 -11.98 15.72
CA GLU A 265 -1.21 -13.00 15.95
C GLU A 265 -0.98 -13.24 17.46
N GLY A 266 -0.84 -12.17 18.22
CA GLY A 266 -0.71 -12.25 19.69
C GLY A 266 -1.94 -12.89 20.36
N THR A 267 -3.14 -12.57 19.89
CA THR A 267 -4.38 -13.17 20.40
C THR A 267 -4.45 -14.66 20.06
N ILE A 268 -4.14 -15.03 18.81
CA ILE A 268 -4.11 -16.43 18.36
C ILE A 268 -3.07 -17.20 19.18
N ALA A 269 -1.84 -16.72 19.30
CA ALA A 269 -0.79 -17.36 20.08
C ALA A 269 -1.21 -17.56 21.55
N ARG A 270 -1.82 -16.56 22.16
CA ARG A 270 -2.34 -16.65 23.52
C ARG A 270 -3.43 -17.70 23.64
N ASN A 271 -4.44 -17.68 22.75
CA ASN A 271 -5.54 -18.65 22.77
C ASN A 271 -5.03 -20.07 22.56
N LEU A 272 -4.05 -20.26 21.67
CA LEU A 272 -3.42 -21.56 21.42
C LEU A 272 -2.69 -22.08 22.66
N ILE A 273 -1.91 -21.21 23.32
CA ILE A 273 -1.15 -21.59 24.53
C ILE A 273 -2.11 -21.87 25.70
N GLU A 274 -3.04 -20.95 25.98
CA GLU A 274 -3.99 -21.09 27.09
C GLU A 274 -4.92 -22.29 26.87
N GLY A 275 -5.51 -22.43 25.67
CA GLY A 275 -6.35 -23.58 25.32
C GLY A 275 -5.59 -24.89 25.37
N GLY A 276 -4.37 -24.93 24.83
CA GLY A 276 -3.49 -26.09 24.91
C GLY A 276 -3.16 -26.50 26.33
N LEU A 277 -2.83 -25.54 27.21
CA LEU A 277 -2.57 -25.81 28.63
C LEU A 277 -3.79 -26.35 29.36
N ILE A 278 -4.97 -25.82 29.11
CA ILE A 278 -6.24 -26.32 29.69
C ILE A 278 -6.47 -27.76 29.25
N VAL A 279 -6.31 -28.07 27.94
CA VAL A 279 -6.48 -29.43 27.44
C VAL A 279 -5.46 -30.38 28.06
N ILE A 280 -4.18 -29.99 28.18
CA ILE A 280 -3.14 -30.79 28.83
C ILE A 280 -3.51 -31.08 30.30
N PHE A 281 -3.97 -30.06 31.01
CA PHE A 281 -4.37 -30.22 32.44
C PHE A 281 -5.53 -31.18 32.59
N VAL A 282 -6.57 -31.04 31.77
CA VAL A 282 -7.72 -31.95 31.76
C VAL A 282 -7.30 -33.37 31.43
N LEU A 283 -6.46 -33.58 30.40
CA LEU A 283 -5.97 -34.89 30.00
C LEU A 283 -5.14 -35.59 31.12
N ILE A 284 -4.30 -34.84 31.82
CA ILE A 284 -3.53 -35.39 32.96
C ILE A 284 -4.46 -35.90 34.06
N ILE A 285 -5.53 -35.18 34.36
CA ILE A 285 -6.52 -35.57 35.36
C ILE A 285 -7.28 -36.81 34.92
N PHE A 286 -7.81 -36.83 33.68
CA PHE A 286 -8.62 -37.94 33.16
C PHE A 286 -7.83 -39.21 32.97
N LEU A 287 -6.61 -39.15 32.40
CA LEU A 287 -5.76 -40.32 32.18
C LEU A 287 -5.09 -40.84 33.47
N GLY A 288 -5.09 -40.06 34.56
CA GLY A 288 -4.43 -40.43 35.82
C GLY A 288 -2.93 -40.70 35.68
N ASN A 289 -2.33 -40.39 34.55
CA ASN A 289 -0.93 -40.62 34.23
C ASN A 289 -0.34 -39.43 33.50
N TRP A 290 0.51 -38.66 34.16
CA TRP A 290 1.11 -37.44 33.61
C TRP A 290 1.96 -37.70 32.35
N ARG A 291 2.61 -38.88 32.23
CA ARG A 291 3.41 -39.26 31.05
C ARG A 291 2.53 -39.50 29.84
N ALA A 292 1.40 -40.17 30.02
CA ALA A 292 0.40 -40.36 28.97
C ALA A 292 -0.20 -39.01 28.51
N GLY A 293 -0.53 -38.15 29.47
CA GLY A 293 -1.01 -36.80 29.19
C GLY A 293 -0.02 -35.97 28.37
N LEU A 294 1.29 -36.03 28.69
CA LEU A 294 2.32 -35.34 27.89
C LEU A 294 2.48 -35.89 26.49
N VAL A 295 2.35 -37.19 26.30
CA VAL A 295 2.39 -37.80 24.94
C VAL A 295 1.24 -37.27 24.10
N VAL A 296 0.01 -37.28 24.62
CA VAL A 296 -1.15 -36.73 23.91
C VAL A 296 -0.97 -35.24 23.66
N ALA A 297 -0.51 -34.50 24.66
CA ALA A 297 -0.26 -33.05 24.52
C ALA A 297 0.73 -32.70 23.42
N SER A 298 1.74 -33.56 23.18
CA SER A 298 2.72 -33.33 22.11
C SER A 298 2.12 -33.44 20.70
N VAL A 299 0.97 -34.10 20.54
CA VAL A 299 0.29 -34.23 19.26
C VAL A 299 -0.21 -32.86 18.76
N ILE A 300 -0.64 -31.96 19.66
CA ILE A 300 -1.13 -30.63 19.30
C ILE A 300 -0.06 -29.83 18.53
N PRO A 301 1.13 -29.54 19.10
CA PRO A 301 2.14 -28.77 18.38
C PRO A 301 2.67 -29.50 17.15
N LEU A 302 2.76 -30.83 17.16
CA LEU A 302 3.24 -31.61 16.02
C LEU A 302 2.26 -31.56 14.84
N SER A 303 0.96 -31.72 15.09
CA SER A 303 -0.07 -31.62 14.05
C SER A 303 -0.15 -30.20 13.46
N MET A 304 0.01 -29.16 14.30
CA MET A 304 0.06 -27.79 13.81
C MET A 304 1.30 -27.51 12.97
N LEU A 305 2.47 -27.95 13.40
CA LEU A 305 3.70 -27.83 12.61
C LEU A 305 3.59 -28.56 11.28
N PHE A 306 2.98 -29.75 11.27
CA PHE A 306 2.71 -30.49 10.05
C PHE A 306 1.76 -29.70 9.12
N ALA A 307 0.64 -29.18 9.64
CA ALA A 307 -0.32 -28.41 8.87
C ALA A 307 0.33 -27.15 8.27
N PHE A 308 1.09 -26.37 9.05
CA PHE A 308 1.81 -25.20 8.54
C PHE A 308 2.90 -25.56 7.52
N GLY A 309 3.59 -26.68 7.72
CA GLY A 309 4.55 -27.20 6.74
C GLY A 309 3.89 -27.57 5.41
N MET A 310 2.73 -28.19 5.46
CA MET A 310 1.94 -28.53 4.25
C MET A 310 1.40 -27.26 3.58
N MET A 311 0.84 -26.31 4.32
CA MET A 311 0.39 -25.03 3.77
C MET A 311 1.51 -24.33 3.02
N LYS A 312 2.71 -24.25 3.61
CA LYS A 312 3.88 -23.65 2.96
C LYS A 312 4.28 -24.41 1.69
N THR A 313 4.23 -25.75 1.71
CA THR A 313 4.63 -26.58 0.56
C THR A 313 3.66 -26.44 -0.61
N PHE A 314 2.37 -26.32 -0.33
CA PHE A 314 1.31 -26.16 -1.34
C PHE A 314 0.99 -24.71 -1.68
N GLY A 315 1.70 -23.74 -1.10
CA GLY A 315 1.46 -22.31 -1.37
C GLY A 315 0.08 -21.81 -0.89
N ILE A 316 -0.45 -22.42 0.18
CA ILE A 316 -1.74 -22.03 0.75
C ILE A 316 -1.51 -20.92 1.75
N ASP A 317 -2.14 -19.76 1.52
CA ASP A 317 -2.05 -18.62 2.43
C ASP A 317 -2.74 -18.87 3.78
N GLY A 318 -2.11 -18.45 4.86
CA GLY A 318 -2.65 -18.54 6.20
C GLY A 318 -3.79 -17.55 6.42
N ASN A 319 -5.02 -18.04 6.62
CA ASN A 319 -6.12 -17.19 7.03
C ASN A 319 -6.15 -17.08 8.57
N LEU A 320 -5.85 -15.88 9.09
CA LEU A 320 -5.82 -15.59 10.53
C LEU A 320 -7.15 -15.91 11.24
N MET A 321 -8.30 -15.71 10.57
CA MET A 321 -9.61 -16.04 11.15
C MET A 321 -9.79 -17.56 11.30
N SER A 322 -9.35 -18.33 10.31
CA SER A 322 -9.41 -19.80 10.36
C SER A 322 -8.44 -20.36 11.41
N LEU A 323 -7.26 -19.77 11.57
CA LEU A 323 -6.31 -20.13 12.61
C LEU A 323 -6.85 -19.89 14.04
N GLY A 324 -7.63 -18.80 14.22
CA GLY A 324 -8.28 -18.50 15.49
C GLY A 324 -9.42 -19.47 15.86
N ALA A 325 -9.96 -20.21 14.89
CA ALA A 325 -11.03 -21.19 15.08
C ALA A 325 -10.54 -22.64 15.18
N ILE A 326 -9.24 -22.87 15.39
CA ILE A 326 -8.69 -24.23 15.55
C ILE A 326 -9.31 -24.89 16.78
N ASP A 327 -10.01 -25.99 16.53
CA ASP A 327 -10.58 -26.84 17.59
C ASP A 327 -9.56 -27.88 18.06
N PHE A 328 -9.03 -27.67 19.26
CA PHE A 328 -8.11 -28.60 19.88
C PHE A 328 -8.76 -29.96 20.22
N GLY A 329 -10.09 -29.97 20.46
CA GLY A 329 -10.82 -31.22 20.77
C GLY A 329 -10.66 -32.23 19.63
N MET A 330 -10.99 -31.85 18.41
CA MET A 330 -10.88 -32.74 17.25
C MET A 330 -9.46 -33.26 17.01
N ILE A 331 -8.45 -32.43 17.25
CA ILE A 331 -7.04 -32.84 17.04
C ILE A 331 -6.62 -33.89 18.08
N VAL A 332 -7.10 -33.73 19.32
CA VAL A 332 -6.66 -34.54 20.46
C VAL A 332 -7.45 -35.85 20.59
N ASP A 333 -8.72 -35.88 20.21
CA ASP A 333 -9.61 -37.04 20.37
C ASP A 333 -9.02 -38.35 19.87
N SER A 334 -8.50 -38.37 18.66
CA SER A 334 -7.88 -39.59 18.08
C SER A 334 -6.64 -40.04 18.85
N ALA A 335 -5.83 -39.06 19.33
CA ALA A 335 -4.64 -39.34 20.11
C ALA A 335 -4.98 -39.88 21.51
N VAL A 336 -6.03 -39.35 22.15
CA VAL A 336 -6.53 -39.81 23.45
C VAL A 336 -6.96 -41.26 23.39
N ILE A 337 -7.77 -41.63 22.40
CA ILE A 337 -8.26 -43.01 22.20
C ILE A 337 -7.10 -43.98 22.05
N ILE A 338 -6.09 -43.67 21.24
CA ILE A 338 -4.93 -44.51 21.04
C ILE A 338 -4.12 -44.68 22.33
N VAL A 339 -3.85 -43.60 23.02
CA VAL A 339 -3.05 -43.60 24.24
C VAL A 339 -3.78 -44.31 25.39
N GLU A 340 -5.09 -44.13 25.48
CA GLU A 340 -5.94 -44.86 26.43
C GLU A 340 -5.91 -46.38 26.20
N ALA A 341 -6.06 -46.81 24.95
CA ALA A 341 -5.97 -48.21 24.59
C ALA A 341 -4.59 -48.79 24.91
N VAL A 342 -3.50 -48.05 24.66
CA VAL A 342 -2.13 -48.47 25.00
C VAL A 342 -1.94 -48.60 26.49
N VAL A 343 -2.41 -47.61 27.27
CA VAL A 343 -2.32 -47.59 28.74
C VAL A 343 -3.10 -48.75 29.33
N ALA A 344 -4.33 -49.02 28.85
CA ALA A 344 -5.15 -50.15 29.25
C ALA A 344 -4.43 -51.47 28.98
N HIS A 345 -3.88 -51.67 27.76
CA HIS A 345 -3.16 -52.88 27.39
C HIS A 345 -1.89 -53.11 28.25
N LEU A 346 -1.12 -52.07 28.52
CA LEU A 346 0.04 -52.15 29.40
C LEU A 346 -0.35 -52.45 30.86
N GLY A 347 -1.49 -51.93 31.31
CA GLY A 347 -2.07 -52.20 32.62
C GLY A 347 -2.39 -53.72 32.77
N VAL A 348 -3.07 -54.31 31.80
CA VAL A 348 -3.39 -55.73 31.78
C VAL A 348 -2.11 -56.59 31.80
N LYS A 349 -1.13 -56.26 30.94
CA LYS A 349 0.17 -56.99 30.94
C LYS A 349 0.93 -56.86 32.27
N SER A 350 0.84 -55.70 32.93
CA SER A 350 1.46 -55.50 34.22
C SER A 350 0.82 -56.36 35.32
N ILE A 351 -0.51 -56.52 35.29
CA ILE A 351 -1.26 -57.38 36.22
C ILE A 351 -0.90 -58.86 35.96
N GLU A 352 -0.90 -59.30 34.73
CA GLU A 352 -0.50 -60.67 34.34
C GLU A 352 0.94 -61.00 34.80
N ARG A 353 1.86 -60.05 34.60
CA ARG A 353 3.27 -60.21 35.04
C ARG A 353 3.38 -60.29 36.53
N LYS A 354 2.65 -59.46 37.30
CA LYS A 354 2.60 -59.58 38.76
C LYS A 354 1.99 -60.88 39.25
N ALA A 355 0.93 -61.38 38.59
CA ALA A 355 0.31 -62.64 38.90
C ALA A 355 1.27 -63.85 38.66
N ARG A 356 2.04 -63.81 37.56
CA ARG A 356 3.09 -64.84 37.30
C ARG A 356 4.20 -64.81 38.32
N ILE A 357 4.72 -63.63 38.70
CA ILE A 357 5.75 -63.50 39.73
C ILE A 357 5.24 -64.00 41.09
N SER A 358 3.98 -63.72 41.43
CA SER A 358 3.37 -64.21 42.69
C SER A 358 3.13 -65.71 42.70
N ALA A 359 2.88 -66.34 41.54
CA ALA A 359 2.72 -67.78 41.37
C ALA A 359 4.05 -68.56 41.45
N ASP A 360 5.17 -67.89 41.02
CA ASP A 360 6.51 -68.50 41.03
C ASP A 360 7.25 -68.28 42.39
N THR A 361 6.65 -67.63 43.38
CA THR A 361 7.27 -67.42 44.68
C THR A 361 6.96 -68.65 45.56
N PRO A 362 7.92 -69.52 45.89
CA PRO A 362 7.66 -70.70 46.73
C PRO A 362 7.28 -70.26 48.09
N ILE A 363 6.15 -70.81 48.65
CA ILE A 363 5.73 -70.63 50.06
C ILE A 363 6.79 -71.30 50.92
N ARG A 364 7.67 -70.50 51.53
CA ARG A 364 8.56 -71.00 52.53
C ARG A 364 7.70 -71.25 53.79
N PHE A 365 7.34 -72.51 53.99
CA PHE A 365 6.87 -72.98 55.29
C PHE A 365 8.03 -72.83 56.25
N SER A 366 7.93 -71.92 57.19
CA SER A 366 8.78 -71.88 58.40
C SER A 366 8.33 -73.04 59.31
N GLN A 367 9.17 -74.08 59.37
CA GLN A 367 9.07 -75.03 60.48
C GLN A 367 9.70 -74.40 61.71
N ALA A 368 8.92 -74.10 62.76
CA ALA A 368 9.35 -73.87 64.11
C ALA A 368 9.20 -75.16 64.90
#